data_119a57bde0a2b05745d9cca60e0a473e
#
_entry.id   119a57bde0a2b05745d9cca60e0a473e
#
_cell.length_a   1.000
_cell.length_b   1.000
_cell.length_c   1.000
_cell.angle_alpha   90.00
_cell.angle_beta   90.00
_cell.angle_gamma   90.00
#
_symmetry.space_group_name_H-M   'P 1'
#
loop_
_entity.id
_entity.type
_entity.pdbx_description
1 polymer ?
#
loop_
_entity_poly.entity_id
_entity_poly.type
_entity_poly.pdbx_seq_one_letter_code
_entity_poly.pdbx_strand_id
1 'polypeptide(L)'
;MTDIGARARRLTYLVHRWTGVAGCVLMALWFASGVVMLYVGYPKLTPWERLGALPALSAQDCRVAPAALPRGGGPAVLTSIRGQPYYVADDARGVPRAYSATTGLPAGPVDASSAAAAALAFLPGASIRGQDEIREDRWTHSRGLDPHRPLHRIQLQGPEPGTLYVSSATGQVVMDAPLAQQRWNYVGAWLHWLYLFRNQPVDPVWSWTVIVLSAFGTLSAGTGIVVGIWRWRFRGRYKSGSRSPYREGWMHWHHVVGLVFSGILFTWIFSGLMSMNPLGVFSPAHGRPDMAAYRGEPGDGHASVLQDPAGMLRALGDQGFRAVELQWRRLDGTPYVLAYDAAGASRLVRDGGHGQASIAAQWTASQLLPAARKLFAAPI
;
A
#
# COMPACT_ATOMS: atom_id res chain seq x y z
N MET A 1 -11.00 51.72 14.30
CA MET A 1 -10.23 50.49 14.15
C MET A 1 -8.92 50.69 14.90
N THR A 2 -8.64 49.86 15.88
CA THR A 2 -7.40 49.94 16.66
C THR A 2 -6.20 49.73 15.72
N ASP A 3 -5.07 50.41 16.00
CA ASP A 3 -3.81 50.31 15.22
C ASP A 3 -3.37 48.85 15.00
N ILE A 4 -3.65 47.98 15.95
CA ILE A 4 -3.41 46.51 15.89
C ILE A 4 -4.18 45.85 14.75
N GLY A 5 -5.45 46.17 14.55
CA GLY A 5 -6.25 45.56 13.46
C GLY A 5 -5.78 45.97 12.07
N ALA A 6 -5.33 47.21 11.90
CA ALA A 6 -4.76 47.69 10.63
C ALA A 6 -3.42 47.03 10.33
N ARG A 7 -2.56 46.86 11.34
CA ARG A 7 -1.27 46.14 11.20
C ARG A 7 -1.46 44.66 10.85
N ALA A 8 -2.35 43.96 11.56
CA ALA A 8 -2.65 42.55 11.27
C ALA A 8 -3.16 42.37 9.84
N ARG A 9 -4.08 43.24 9.39
CA ARG A 9 -4.58 43.19 8.02
C ARG A 9 -3.48 43.40 6.99
N ARG A 10 -2.61 44.38 7.19
CA ARG A 10 -1.46 44.65 6.30
C ARG A 10 -0.52 43.43 6.26
N LEU A 11 -0.23 42.83 7.42
CA LEU A 11 0.64 41.67 7.50
C LEU A 11 0.06 40.48 6.73
N THR A 12 -1.25 40.18 6.88
CA THR A 12 -1.91 39.12 6.12
C THR A 12 -1.80 39.28 4.60
N TYR A 13 -1.97 40.51 4.09
CA TYR A 13 -1.77 40.82 2.68
C TYR A 13 -0.32 40.59 2.24
N LEU A 14 0.64 41.05 3.04
CA LEU A 14 2.05 40.85 2.72
C LEU A 14 2.45 39.36 2.73
N VAL A 15 2.01 38.63 3.74
CA VAL A 15 2.26 37.19 3.83
C VAL A 15 1.70 36.48 2.61
N HIS A 16 0.40 36.65 2.31
CA HIS A 16 -0.19 36.00 1.13
C HIS A 16 0.54 36.37 -0.16
N ARG A 17 0.86 37.65 -0.36
CA ARG A 17 1.56 38.12 -1.56
C ARG A 17 2.92 37.46 -1.72
N TRP A 18 3.75 37.52 -0.68
CA TRP A 18 5.13 37.04 -0.78
C TRP A 18 5.24 35.52 -0.76
N THR A 19 4.42 34.83 0.04
CA THR A 19 4.37 33.38 0.02
C THR A 19 3.80 32.88 -1.30
N GLY A 20 2.80 33.57 -1.87
CA GLY A 20 2.25 33.24 -3.18
C GLY A 20 3.28 33.41 -4.31
N VAL A 21 4.02 34.53 -4.33
CA VAL A 21 5.06 34.76 -5.35
C VAL A 21 6.21 33.74 -5.22
N ALA A 22 6.70 33.53 -3.99
CA ALA A 22 7.81 32.59 -3.76
C ALA A 22 7.41 31.12 -4.02
N GLY A 23 6.15 30.75 -3.72
CA GLY A 23 5.67 29.37 -3.83
C GLY A 23 4.92 29.03 -5.12
N CYS A 24 4.63 29.99 -6.01
CA CYS A 24 3.73 29.78 -7.15
C CYS A 24 4.16 28.63 -8.07
N VAL A 25 5.44 28.48 -8.36
CA VAL A 25 5.96 27.42 -9.21
C VAL A 25 5.82 26.06 -8.51
N LEU A 26 6.21 25.98 -7.22
CA LEU A 26 6.07 24.77 -6.44
C LEU A 26 4.60 24.33 -6.33
N MET A 27 3.70 25.27 -6.07
CA MET A 27 2.26 24.98 -6.00
C MET A 27 1.69 24.49 -7.32
N ALA A 28 2.09 25.13 -8.45
CA ALA A 28 1.70 24.67 -9.78
C ALA A 28 2.20 23.25 -10.08
N LEU A 29 3.45 22.95 -9.74
CA LEU A 29 4.04 21.61 -9.88
C LEU A 29 3.32 20.58 -8.99
N TRP A 30 3.00 20.93 -7.74
CA TRP A 30 2.28 20.05 -6.84
C TRP A 30 0.86 19.74 -7.33
N PHE A 31 0.14 20.74 -7.87
CA PHE A 31 -1.17 20.48 -8.47
C PHE A 31 -1.07 19.58 -9.69
N ALA A 32 -0.20 19.89 -10.63
CA ALA A 32 -0.03 19.11 -11.85
C ALA A 32 0.38 17.66 -11.52
N SER A 33 1.36 17.48 -10.65
CA SER A 33 1.82 16.15 -10.22
C SER A 33 0.77 15.40 -9.40
N GLY A 34 0.03 16.09 -8.55
CA GLY A 34 -1.10 15.52 -7.79
C GLY A 34 -2.22 15.00 -8.68
N VAL A 35 -2.54 15.69 -9.79
CA VAL A 35 -3.49 15.21 -10.79
C VAL A 35 -3.00 13.90 -11.42
N VAL A 36 -1.70 13.81 -11.76
CA VAL A 36 -1.14 12.55 -12.29
C VAL A 36 -1.29 11.42 -11.28
N MET A 37 -1.05 11.67 -9.98
CA MET A 37 -1.16 10.68 -8.92
C MET A 37 -2.60 10.17 -8.68
N LEU A 38 -3.63 10.90 -9.08
CA LEU A 38 -5.02 10.42 -9.03
C LEU A 38 -5.25 9.23 -9.97
N TYR A 39 -4.51 9.16 -11.07
CA TYR A 39 -4.68 8.15 -12.13
C TYR A 39 -3.57 7.10 -12.12
N VAL A 40 -2.39 7.45 -11.64
CA VAL A 40 -1.23 6.56 -11.67
C VAL A 40 -0.67 6.40 -10.26
N GLY A 41 -0.96 5.25 -9.65
CA GLY A 41 -0.42 4.90 -8.34
C GLY A 41 1.11 4.70 -8.38
N TYR A 42 1.75 4.80 -7.21
CA TYR A 42 3.17 4.44 -7.07
C TYR A 42 3.34 2.93 -7.32
N PRO A 43 4.45 2.50 -7.97
CA PRO A 43 4.67 1.09 -8.27
C PRO A 43 4.52 0.20 -7.02
N LYS A 44 3.71 -0.82 -7.12
CA LYS A 44 3.48 -1.83 -6.08
C LYS A 44 2.78 -3.04 -6.69
N LEU A 45 3.14 -4.22 -6.25
CA LEU A 45 2.41 -5.42 -6.59
C LEU A 45 1.12 -5.49 -5.77
N THR A 46 -0.03 -5.37 -6.45
CA THR A 46 -1.33 -5.50 -5.80
C THR A 46 -1.67 -6.98 -5.54
N PRO A 47 -2.53 -7.29 -4.54
CA PRO A 47 -2.96 -8.67 -4.31
C PRO A 47 -3.58 -9.36 -5.53
N TRP A 48 -4.36 -8.63 -6.33
CA TRP A 48 -5.01 -9.17 -7.53
C TRP A 48 -4.02 -9.42 -8.66
N GLU A 49 -3.05 -8.54 -8.92
CA GLU A 49 -1.97 -8.78 -9.87
C GLU A 49 -1.18 -10.02 -9.47
N ARG A 50 -0.82 -10.13 -8.18
CA ARG A 50 -0.11 -11.28 -7.66
C ARG A 50 -0.91 -12.57 -7.81
N LEU A 51 -2.17 -12.59 -7.38
CA LEU A 51 -3.03 -13.77 -7.47
C LEU A 51 -3.31 -14.14 -8.93
N GLY A 52 -3.55 -13.14 -9.79
CA GLY A 52 -3.81 -13.35 -11.23
C GLY A 52 -2.64 -13.99 -11.98
N ALA A 53 -1.41 -13.79 -11.52
CA ALA A 53 -0.21 -14.37 -12.11
C ALA A 53 0.08 -15.79 -11.61
N LEU A 54 -0.63 -16.29 -10.57
CA LEU A 54 -0.38 -17.60 -10.00
C LEU A 54 -1.16 -18.69 -10.73
N PRO A 55 -0.53 -19.83 -11.06
CA PRO A 55 -1.24 -21.03 -11.55
C PRO A 55 -2.12 -21.62 -10.43
N ALA A 56 -3.16 -22.33 -10.82
CA ALA A 56 -3.96 -23.09 -9.87
C ALA A 56 -3.12 -24.16 -9.18
N LEU A 57 -3.29 -24.30 -7.86
CA LEU A 57 -2.64 -25.31 -7.06
C LEU A 57 -3.19 -26.71 -7.42
N SER A 58 -2.28 -27.68 -7.56
CA SER A 58 -2.63 -29.07 -7.82
C SER A 58 -2.64 -29.88 -6.52
N ALA A 59 -3.72 -30.60 -6.28
CA ALA A 59 -3.82 -31.50 -5.13
C ALA A 59 -2.75 -32.60 -5.13
N GLN A 60 -2.24 -32.98 -6.31
CA GLN A 60 -1.21 -34.03 -6.45
C GLN A 60 0.15 -33.58 -5.96
N ASP A 61 0.43 -32.27 -6.04
CA ASP A 61 1.73 -31.69 -5.71
C ASP A 61 1.80 -31.11 -4.29
N CYS A 62 0.65 -30.93 -3.64
CA CYS A 62 0.53 -30.37 -2.28
C CYS A 62 0.35 -31.50 -1.25
N ARG A 63 1.45 -32.21 -0.92
CA ARG A 63 1.41 -33.45 -0.10
C ARG A 63 1.79 -33.23 1.36
N VAL A 64 2.51 -32.17 1.66
CA VAL A 64 3.05 -31.91 3.00
C VAL A 64 2.03 -31.16 3.84
N ALA A 65 1.76 -31.67 5.04
CA ALA A 65 0.92 -30.99 6.01
C ALA A 65 1.63 -29.72 6.55
N PRO A 66 0.94 -28.58 6.70
CA PRO A 66 1.57 -27.37 7.21
C PRO A 66 2.14 -27.50 8.63
N ALA A 67 1.63 -28.43 9.45
CA ALA A 67 2.16 -28.71 10.78
C ALA A 67 3.58 -29.34 10.75
N ALA A 68 3.98 -29.97 9.65
CA ALA A 68 5.29 -30.56 9.51
C ALA A 68 6.40 -29.53 9.18
N LEU A 69 6.05 -28.24 8.95
CA LEU A 69 7.01 -27.23 8.58
C LEU A 69 7.72 -26.64 9.81
N PRO A 70 9.03 -26.41 9.75
CA PRO A 70 9.78 -25.70 10.77
C PRO A 70 9.46 -24.20 10.70
N ARG A 71 8.48 -23.73 11.47
CA ARG A 71 7.97 -22.37 11.41
C ARG A 71 7.95 -21.68 12.77
N GLY A 72 8.03 -20.35 12.78
CA GLY A 72 8.02 -19.48 13.94
C GLY A 72 6.63 -19.10 14.47
N GLY A 73 5.62 -19.96 14.29
CA GLY A 73 4.26 -19.72 14.84
C GLY A 73 3.40 -18.72 14.04
N GLY A 74 3.91 -18.11 13.00
CA GLY A 74 3.16 -17.24 12.08
C GLY A 74 2.19 -18.01 11.16
N PRO A 75 1.32 -17.31 10.44
CA PRO A 75 0.45 -17.93 9.44
C PRO A 75 1.28 -18.53 8.30
N ALA A 76 0.94 -19.73 7.86
CA ALA A 76 1.50 -20.33 6.66
C ALA A 76 0.64 -19.93 5.44
N VAL A 77 1.30 -19.72 4.31
CA VAL A 77 0.67 -19.47 3.01
C VAL A 77 1.17 -20.50 2.01
N LEU A 78 0.29 -21.32 1.46
CA LEU A 78 0.60 -22.19 0.34
C LEU A 78 0.29 -21.44 -0.95
N THR A 79 1.29 -21.28 -1.79
CA THR A 79 1.23 -20.49 -3.02
C THR A 79 2.17 -21.07 -4.07
N SER A 80 2.22 -20.51 -5.26
CA SER A 80 3.14 -20.93 -6.30
C SER A 80 4.39 -20.03 -6.36
N ILE A 81 5.58 -20.65 -6.46
CA ILE A 81 6.84 -19.99 -6.75
C ILE A 81 7.46 -20.71 -7.96
N ARG A 82 7.74 -19.99 -9.04
CA ARG A 82 8.26 -20.58 -10.28
C ARG A 82 7.35 -21.69 -10.84
N GLY A 83 6.04 -21.55 -10.68
CA GLY A 83 5.06 -22.55 -11.13
C GLY A 83 4.96 -23.81 -10.26
N GLN A 84 5.71 -23.89 -9.14
CA GLN A 84 5.69 -25.00 -8.21
C GLN A 84 5.06 -24.60 -6.87
N PRO A 85 4.36 -25.51 -6.15
CA PRO A 85 3.71 -25.18 -4.89
C PRO A 85 4.75 -25.10 -3.75
N TYR A 86 4.70 -24.00 -3.02
CA TYR A 86 5.52 -23.73 -1.85
C TYR A 86 4.69 -23.19 -0.71
N TYR A 87 5.04 -23.59 0.49
CA TYR A 87 4.64 -22.87 1.69
C TYR A 87 5.58 -21.69 1.93
N VAL A 88 5.02 -20.55 2.22
CA VAL A 88 5.75 -19.39 2.76
C VAL A 88 5.31 -19.18 4.20
N ALA A 89 6.25 -19.20 5.11
CA ALA A 89 6.02 -19.00 6.53
C ALA A 89 7.24 -18.31 7.16
N ASP A 90 7.01 -17.55 8.22
CA ASP A 90 8.10 -16.93 8.95
C ASP A 90 8.86 -17.97 9.78
N ASP A 91 10.18 -17.87 9.78
CA ASP A 91 11.04 -18.62 10.69
C ASP A 91 10.95 -18.06 12.14
N ALA A 92 11.67 -18.66 13.08
CA ALA A 92 11.70 -18.23 14.48
C ALA A 92 12.19 -16.78 14.69
N ARG A 93 12.82 -16.18 13.68
CA ARG A 93 13.30 -14.80 13.70
C ARG A 93 12.35 -13.82 12.98
N GLY A 94 11.20 -14.31 12.49
CA GLY A 94 10.24 -13.52 11.73
C GLY A 94 10.69 -13.23 10.28
N VAL A 95 11.62 -14.04 9.75
CA VAL A 95 12.07 -13.93 8.36
C VAL A 95 11.27 -14.92 7.50
N PRO A 96 10.64 -14.47 6.41
CA PRO A 96 9.88 -15.36 5.53
C PRO A 96 10.80 -16.38 4.86
N ARG A 97 10.37 -17.64 4.86
CA ARG A 97 11.06 -18.78 4.22
C ARG A 97 10.08 -19.55 3.36
N ALA A 98 10.59 -20.11 2.29
CA ALA A 98 9.83 -20.98 1.41
C ALA A 98 10.18 -22.45 1.65
N TYR A 99 9.16 -23.33 1.70
CA TYR A 99 9.29 -24.78 1.87
C TYR A 99 8.49 -25.47 0.77
N SER A 100 9.07 -26.46 0.11
CA SER A 100 8.36 -27.22 -0.92
C SER A 100 7.10 -27.89 -0.35
N ALA A 101 5.95 -27.68 -0.95
CA ALA A 101 4.71 -28.35 -0.55
C ALA A 101 4.67 -29.84 -0.93
N THR A 102 5.59 -30.28 -1.79
CA THR A 102 5.72 -31.68 -2.21
C THR A 102 6.63 -32.47 -1.26
N THR A 103 7.74 -31.87 -0.80
CA THR A 103 8.78 -32.56 -0.01
C THR A 103 8.93 -32.08 1.42
N GLY A 104 8.43 -30.89 1.77
CA GLY A 104 8.62 -30.24 3.07
C GLY A 104 10.00 -29.60 3.26
N LEU A 105 10.92 -29.80 2.31
CA LEU A 105 12.27 -29.26 2.43
C LEU A 105 12.29 -27.74 2.19
N PRO A 106 13.17 -27.00 2.87
CA PRO A 106 13.35 -25.59 2.60
C PRO A 106 13.80 -25.38 1.14
N ALA A 107 13.30 -24.31 0.52
CA ALA A 107 13.82 -23.89 -0.77
C ALA A 107 15.31 -23.58 -0.64
N GLY A 108 16.08 -23.95 -1.64
CA GLY A 108 17.49 -23.57 -1.72
C GLY A 108 17.68 -22.05 -1.83
N PRO A 109 18.93 -21.59 -1.74
CA PRO A 109 19.24 -20.17 -1.97
C PRO A 109 18.64 -19.66 -3.28
N VAL A 110 18.09 -18.46 -3.27
CA VAL A 110 17.57 -17.82 -4.46
C VAL A 110 18.73 -17.12 -5.18
N ASP A 111 19.22 -17.77 -6.21
CA ASP A 111 20.24 -17.21 -7.10
C ASP A 111 19.63 -16.42 -8.27
N ALA A 112 20.48 -15.84 -9.09
CA ALA A 112 20.07 -15.07 -10.26
C ALA A 112 19.20 -15.87 -11.22
N SER A 113 19.51 -17.16 -11.41
CA SER A 113 18.78 -18.06 -12.33
C SER A 113 17.39 -18.39 -11.79
N SER A 114 17.28 -18.65 -10.50
CA SER A 114 16.01 -18.89 -9.80
C SER A 114 15.11 -17.65 -9.81
N ALA A 115 15.69 -16.47 -9.60
CA ALA A 115 14.97 -15.19 -9.66
C ALA A 115 14.47 -14.89 -11.08
N ALA A 116 15.30 -15.16 -12.10
CA ALA A 116 14.92 -15.05 -13.50
C ALA A 116 13.75 -15.98 -13.85
N ALA A 117 13.81 -17.23 -13.42
CA ALA A 117 12.73 -18.21 -13.62
C ALA A 117 11.42 -17.78 -12.93
N ALA A 118 11.52 -17.20 -11.73
CA ALA A 118 10.34 -16.67 -11.03
C ALA A 118 9.69 -15.49 -11.77
N ALA A 119 10.49 -14.57 -12.31
CA ALA A 119 10.01 -13.44 -13.09
C ALA A 119 9.33 -13.89 -14.40
N LEU A 120 9.90 -14.85 -15.11
CA LEU A 120 9.33 -15.37 -16.36
C LEU A 120 8.06 -16.22 -16.11
N ALA A 121 7.99 -16.92 -14.98
CA ALA A 121 6.77 -17.64 -14.59
C ALA A 121 5.64 -16.65 -14.20
N PHE A 122 6.00 -15.52 -13.60
CA PHE A 122 5.06 -14.47 -13.22
C PHE A 122 4.51 -13.73 -14.44
N LEU A 123 5.35 -13.43 -15.43
CA LEU A 123 4.96 -12.72 -16.65
C LEU A 123 5.33 -13.55 -17.90
N PRO A 124 4.48 -14.51 -18.30
CA PRO A 124 4.72 -15.35 -19.47
C PRO A 124 4.82 -14.51 -20.75
N GLY A 125 5.78 -14.88 -21.62
CA GLY A 125 6.03 -14.18 -22.88
C GLY A 125 6.96 -12.97 -22.77
N ALA A 126 7.38 -12.58 -21.57
CA ALA A 126 8.45 -11.61 -21.39
C ALA A 126 9.84 -12.23 -21.65
N SER A 127 10.82 -11.39 -21.95
CA SER A 127 12.23 -11.76 -21.99
C SER A 127 13.04 -10.83 -21.07
N ILE A 128 14.14 -11.34 -20.54
CA ILE A 128 14.99 -10.60 -19.60
C ILE A 128 15.97 -9.74 -20.40
N ARG A 129 15.97 -8.45 -20.13
CA ARG A 129 16.91 -7.48 -20.66
C ARG A 129 18.15 -7.34 -19.79
N GLY A 130 17.98 -7.46 -18.48
CA GLY A 130 19.03 -7.34 -17.49
C GLY A 130 18.57 -7.76 -16.13
N GLN A 131 19.51 -8.17 -15.28
CA GLN A 131 19.24 -8.51 -13.89
C GLN A 131 20.43 -8.17 -13.02
N ASP A 132 20.15 -7.78 -11.79
CA ASP A 132 21.13 -7.52 -10.76
C ASP A 132 20.52 -7.70 -9.37
N GLU A 133 21.38 -7.78 -8.37
CA GLU A 133 20.96 -7.80 -6.97
C GLU A 133 21.10 -6.40 -6.38
N ILE A 134 20.05 -5.94 -5.69
CA ILE A 134 20.01 -4.62 -5.08
C ILE A 134 19.51 -4.71 -3.64
N ARG A 135 19.93 -3.80 -2.80
CA ARG A 135 19.30 -3.58 -1.50
C ARG A 135 18.09 -2.68 -1.62
N GLU A 136 18.23 -1.60 -2.37
CA GLU A 136 17.19 -0.61 -2.56
C GLU A 136 17.43 0.19 -3.84
N ASP A 137 16.37 0.63 -4.47
CA ASP A 137 16.39 1.60 -5.56
C ASP A 137 15.23 2.58 -5.41
N ARG A 138 15.06 3.45 -6.42
CA ARG A 138 14.05 4.52 -6.44
C ARG A 138 12.59 4.04 -6.33
N TRP A 139 12.32 2.76 -6.56
CA TRP A 139 10.96 2.21 -6.51
C TRP A 139 10.72 1.36 -5.25
N THR A 140 11.76 0.90 -4.60
CA THR A 140 11.69 -0.08 -3.51
C THR A 140 11.85 0.53 -2.12
N HIS A 141 11.39 1.76 -1.90
CA HIS A 141 11.48 2.45 -0.61
C HIS A 141 10.56 1.90 0.50
N SER A 142 9.63 1.00 0.15
CA SER A 142 8.72 0.43 1.14
C SER A 142 9.44 -0.43 2.17
N ARG A 143 9.21 -0.15 3.45
CA ARG A 143 9.73 -0.96 4.56
C ARG A 143 9.13 -2.37 4.60
N GLY A 144 7.96 -2.58 3.98
CA GLY A 144 7.38 -3.90 3.79
C GLY A 144 8.25 -4.86 2.97
N LEU A 145 9.21 -4.34 2.20
CA LEU A 145 10.16 -5.13 1.43
C LEU A 145 11.40 -5.57 2.23
N ASP A 146 11.61 -5.03 3.43
CA ASP A 146 12.83 -5.31 4.22
C ASP A 146 13.06 -6.80 4.50
N PRO A 147 12.03 -7.61 4.84
CA PRO A 147 12.22 -9.05 5.08
C PRO A 147 12.65 -9.83 3.82
N HIS A 148 12.49 -9.23 2.64
CA HIS A 148 12.79 -9.83 1.34
C HIS A 148 14.14 -9.44 0.77
N ARG A 149 14.84 -8.48 1.43
CA ARG A 149 16.12 -7.96 0.95
C ARG A 149 17.29 -8.92 1.23
N PRO A 150 18.33 -8.89 0.34
CA PRO A 150 18.40 -8.12 -0.90
C PRO A 150 17.34 -8.56 -1.90
N LEU A 151 17.06 -7.72 -2.92
CA LEU A 151 16.10 -8.03 -3.97
C LEU A 151 16.82 -8.32 -5.27
N HIS A 152 16.40 -9.34 -5.99
CA HIS A 152 16.79 -9.53 -7.39
C HIS A 152 15.91 -8.63 -8.26
N ARG A 153 16.53 -7.63 -8.90
CA ARG A 153 15.87 -6.73 -9.83
C ARG A 153 15.96 -7.30 -11.24
N ILE A 154 14.82 -7.63 -11.84
CA ILE A 154 14.72 -8.25 -13.16
C ILE A 154 14.07 -7.25 -14.11
N GLN A 155 14.84 -6.74 -15.06
CA GLN A 155 14.34 -5.86 -16.11
C GLN A 155 13.77 -6.69 -17.25
N LEU A 156 12.51 -6.47 -17.57
CA LEU A 156 11.79 -7.22 -18.59
C LEU A 156 11.51 -6.36 -19.83
N GLN A 157 11.47 -7.02 -20.96
CA GLN A 157 10.98 -6.52 -22.24
C GLN A 157 9.96 -7.50 -22.82
N GLY A 158 9.08 -6.99 -23.69
CA GLY A 158 8.01 -7.78 -24.29
C GLY A 158 6.69 -7.00 -24.26
N PRO A 159 5.54 -7.70 -24.19
CA PRO A 159 4.22 -7.06 -24.22
C PRO A 159 4.01 -6.06 -23.08
N GLU A 160 4.51 -6.37 -21.89
CA GLU A 160 4.44 -5.53 -20.69
C GLU A 160 5.86 -5.27 -20.15
N PRO A 161 6.61 -4.32 -20.75
CA PRO A 161 7.96 -4.03 -20.31
C PRO A 161 7.94 -3.35 -18.94
N GLY A 162 8.89 -3.73 -18.08
CA GLY A 162 8.95 -3.21 -16.72
C GLY A 162 10.09 -3.82 -15.91
N THR A 163 9.96 -3.72 -14.60
CA THR A 163 10.90 -4.30 -13.65
C THR A 163 10.14 -5.10 -12.60
N LEU A 164 10.52 -6.35 -12.42
CA LEU A 164 10.07 -7.18 -11.30
C LEU A 164 11.16 -7.28 -10.25
N TYR A 165 10.72 -7.35 -9.00
CA TYR A 165 11.62 -7.54 -7.86
C TYR A 165 11.28 -8.86 -7.17
N VAL A 166 12.28 -9.73 -7.10
CA VAL A 166 12.15 -11.07 -6.54
C VAL A 166 12.86 -11.12 -5.18
N SER A 167 12.21 -11.71 -4.21
CA SER A 167 12.74 -11.90 -2.86
C SER A 167 13.90 -12.87 -2.84
N SER A 168 15.05 -12.48 -2.28
CA SER A 168 16.15 -13.42 -2.00
C SER A 168 15.82 -14.41 -0.89
N ALA A 169 14.85 -14.10 -0.03
CA ALA A 169 14.46 -14.97 1.07
C ALA A 169 13.51 -16.11 0.64
N THR A 170 12.62 -15.85 -0.36
CA THR A 170 11.56 -16.80 -0.73
C THR A 170 11.52 -17.14 -2.21
N GLY A 171 12.11 -16.33 -3.10
CA GLY A 171 11.98 -16.47 -4.54
C GLY A 171 10.64 -15.99 -5.12
N GLN A 172 9.79 -15.36 -4.30
CA GLN A 172 8.54 -14.77 -4.78
C GLN A 172 8.79 -13.43 -5.48
N VAL A 173 7.98 -13.11 -6.48
CA VAL A 173 7.85 -11.72 -6.95
C VAL A 173 7.11 -10.93 -5.88
N VAL A 174 7.77 -9.92 -5.32
CA VAL A 174 7.26 -9.12 -4.20
C VAL A 174 6.91 -7.69 -4.58
N MET A 175 7.34 -7.26 -5.76
CA MET A 175 7.00 -5.96 -6.30
C MET A 175 7.16 -5.96 -7.82
N ASP A 176 6.32 -5.18 -8.48
CA ASP A 176 6.43 -4.84 -9.89
C ASP A 176 6.48 -3.32 -10.10
N ALA A 177 7.05 -2.94 -11.21
CA ALA A 177 7.11 -1.57 -11.68
C ALA A 177 7.03 -1.56 -13.22
N PRO A 178 5.82 -1.55 -13.80
CA PRO A 178 5.63 -1.44 -15.24
C PRO A 178 6.25 -0.15 -15.80
N LEU A 179 6.88 -0.22 -16.96
CA LEU A 179 7.62 0.91 -17.53
C LEU A 179 6.74 2.17 -17.73
N ALA A 180 5.50 1.99 -18.14
CA ALA A 180 4.55 3.09 -18.26
C ALA A 180 4.29 3.77 -16.92
N GLN A 181 4.09 2.96 -15.86
CA GLN A 181 3.88 3.46 -14.50
C GLN A 181 5.14 4.17 -13.97
N GLN A 182 6.34 3.64 -14.21
CA GLN A 182 7.59 4.30 -13.86
C GLN A 182 7.70 5.68 -14.51
N ARG A 183 7.42 5.81 -15.82
CA ARG A 183 7.49 7.07 -16.56
C ARG A 183 6.52 8.11 -16.00
N TRP A 184 5.28 7.74 -15.78
CA TRP A 184 4.28 8.64 -15.21
C TRP A 184 4.60 9.03 -13.77
N ASN A 185 5.20 8.12 -12.99
CA ASN A 185 5.59 8.42 -11.61
C ASN A 185 6.73 9.43 -11.50
N TYR A 186 7.57 9.64 -12.52
CA TYR A 186 8.53 10.75 -12.51
C TYR A 186 7.81 12.10 -12.51
N VAL A 187 6.70 12.23 -13.26
CA VAL A 187 5.89 13.46 -13.29
C VAL A 187 4.91 13.50 -12.10
N GLY A 188 4.42 12.34 -11.64
CA GLY A 188 3.53 12.19 -10.49
C GLY A 188 4.28 12.18 -9.16
N ALA A 189 4.39 11.01 -8.55
CA ALA A 189 4.87 10.84 -7.18
C ALA A 189 6.29 11.38 -6.93
N TRP A 190 7.22 11.19 -7.85
CA TRP A 190 8.59 11.65 -7.72
C TRP A 190 8.67 13.17 -7.58
N LEU A 191 7.97 13.90 -8.45
CA LEU A 191 7.91 15.36 -8.40
C LEU A 191 7.08 15.81 -7.20
N HIS A 192 5.93 15.17 -6.96
CA HIS A 192 5.02 15.54 -5.88
C HIS A 192 5.65 15.41 -4.50
N TRP A 193 6.33 14.30 -4.24
CA TRP A 193 6.99 14.03 -2.97
C TRP A 193 8.42 14.58 -2.91
N LEU A 194 8.86 15.30 -3.93
CA LEU A 194 10.22 15.86 -4.01
C LEU A 194 11.32 14.81 -3.80
N TYR A 195 11.11 13.60 -4.35
CA TYR A 195 12.07 12.49 -4.21
C TYR A 195 13.42 12.77 -4.87
N LEU A 196 13.53 13.83 -5.67
CA LEU A 196 14.80 14.36 -6.19
C LEU A 196 15.79 14.70 -5.05
N PHE A 197 15.27 15.05 -3.86
CA PHE A 197 16.08 15.43 -2.69
C PHE A 197 16.20 14.30 -1.67
N ARG A 198 15.59 13.14 -1.93
CA ARG A 198 15.65 11.99 -1.03
C ARG A 198 16.85 11.11 -1.35
N ASN A 199 17.80 11.03 -0.43
CA ASN A 199 19.07 10.30 -0.60
C ASN A 199 19.09 8.92 0.06
N GLN A 200 18.17 8.66 0.98
CA GLN A 200 18.11 7.41 1.76
C GLN A 200 16.65 7.07 2.14
N PRO A 201 16.37 5.81 2.48
CA PRO A 201 15.03 5.32 2.83
C PRO A 201 14.37 6.09 3.97
N VAL A 202 15.16 6.39 5.02
CA VAL A 202 14.76 7.25 6.13
C VAL A 202 15.61 8.51 6.07
N ASP A 203 15.06 9.56 5.49
CA ASP A 203 15.75 10.82 5.25
C ASP A 203 15.07 11.97 6.02
N PRO A 204 15.60 12.34 7.20
CA PRO A 204 15.06 13.45 7.99
C PRO A 204 15.12 14.79 7.26
N VAL A 205 16.16 15.04 6.47
CA VAL A 205 16.33 16.30 5.72
C VAL A 205 15.22 16.42 4.68
N TRP A 206 14.99 15.37 3.90
CA TRP A 206 13.88 15.32 2.96
C TRP A 206 12.53 15.50 3.68
N SER A 207 12.28 14.77 4.77
CA SER A 207 11.02 14.85 5.51
C SER A 207 10.74 16.27 6.01
N TRP A 208 11.71 16.92 6.64
CA TRP A 208 11.58 18.29 7.11
C TRP A 208 11.43 19.30 5.97
N THR A 209 12.11 19.09 4.84
CA THR A 209 11.94 19.93 3.65
C THR A 209 10.50 19.89 3.16
N VAL A 210 9.92 18.70 3.03
CA VAL A 210 8.50 18.56 2.62
C VAL A 210 7.56 19.18 3.65
N ILE A 211 7.78 18.96 4.95
CA ILE A 211 6.98 19.53 6.03
C ILE A 211 7.00 21.08 5.97
N VAL A 212 8.18 21.68 5.88
CA VAL A 212 8.34 23.13 5.84
C VAL A 212 7.67 23.73 4.60
N LEU A 213 7.88 23.15 3.44
CA LEU A 213 7.27 23.60 2.18
C LEU A 213 5.73 23.44 2.20
N SER A 214 5.23 22.35 2.76
CA SER A 214 3.78 22.12 2.91
C SER A 214 3.15 23.09 3.94
N ALA A 215 3.84 23.39 5.04
CA ALA A 215 3.41 24.38 6.00
C ALA A 215 3.37 25.79 5.38
N PHE A 216 4.38 26.13 4.59
CA PHE A 216 4.44 27.37 3.82
C PHE A 216 3.27 27.47 2.82
N GLY A 217 2.96 26.40 2.08
CA GLY A 217 1.82 26.33 1.18
C GLY A 217 0.48 26.47 1.92
N THR A 218 0.34 25.80 3.07
CA THR A 218 -0.85 25.89 3.94
C THR A 218 -1.06 27.32 4.42
N LEU A 219 0.01 27.99 4.87
CA LEU A 219 -0.03 29.40 5.29
C LEU A 219 -0.45 30.33 4.13
N SER A 220 0.10 30.10 2.94
CA SER A 220 -0.25 30.85 1.73
C SER A 220 -1.73 30.68 1.38
N ALA A 221 -2.24 29.44 1.37
CA ALA A 221 -3.65 29.16 1.09
C ALA A 221 -4.58 29.76 2.16
N GLY A 222 -4.27 29.59 3.45
CA GLY A 222 -5.06 30.14 4.56
C GLY A 222 -5.13 31.67 4.53
N THR A 223 -4.00 32.33 4.33
CA THR A 223 -3.98 33.81 4.18
C THR A 223 -4.69 34.26 2.92
N GLY A 224 -4.64 33.47 1.85
CA GLY A 224 -5.37 33.70 0.61
C GLY A 224 -6.89 33.67 0.78
N ILE A 225 -7.42 32.74 1.58
CA ILE A 225 -8.84 32.68 1.95
C ILE A 225 -9.26 33.99 2.64
N VAL A 226 -8.49 34.38 3.66
CA VAL A 226 -8.77 35.60 4.43
C VAL A 226 -8.75 36.84 3.54
N VAL A 227 -7.71 36.99 2.72
CA VAL A 227 -7.59 38.12 1.77
C VAL A 227 -8.72 38.10 0.74
N GLY A 228 -9.06 36.91 0.21
CA GLY A 228 -10.14 36.73 -0.75
C GLY A 228 -11.48 37.18 -0.19
N ILE A 229 -11.83 36.72 1.02
CA ILE A 229 -13.05 37.09 1.71
C ILE A 229 -13.09 38.62 1.98
N TRP A 230 -12.01 39.21 2.47
CA TRP A 230 -11.96 40.66 2.73
C TRP A 230 -12.12 41.50 1.47
N ARG A 231 -11.73 41.00 0.34
CA ARG A 231 -11.83 41.69 -0.95
C ARG A 231 -13.11 41.39 -1.70
N TRP A 232 -13.87 40.35 -1.33
CA TRP A 232 -15.12 40.02 -1.97
C TRP A 232 -16.28 40.90 -1.43
N ARG A 233 -17.07 41.51 -2.30
CA ARG A 233 -18.29 42.18 -1.92
C ARG A 233 -19.49 41.25 -1.91
N PHE A 234 -19.88 40.79 -0.73
CA PHE A 234 -21.07 39.94 -0.60
C PHE A 234 -22.35 40.74 -0.83
N ARG A 235 -22.35 42.02 -0.46
CA ARG A 235 -23.44 42.98 -0.71
C ARG A 235 -22.92 44.11 -1.61
N GLY A 236 -23.67 44.35 -2.74
CA GLY A 236 -23.28 45.37 -3.71
C GLY A 236 -22.12 44.92 -4.64
N ARG A 237 -21.69 45.88 -5.46
CA ARG A 237 -20.65 45.69 -6.47
C ARG A 237 -19.64 46.81 -6.43
N TYR A 238 -18.47 46.58 -7.00
CA TYR A 238 -17.48 47.63 -7.25
C TYR A 238 -17.95 48.49 -8.45
N LYS A 239 -17.29 49.63 -8.67
CA LYS A 239 -17.56 50.54 -9.82
C LYS A 239 -17.43 49.82 -11.18
N SER A 240 -16.68 48.70 -11.23
CA SER A 240 -16.54 47.82 -12.41
C SER A 240 -17.77 46.92 -12.66
N GLY A 241 -18.79 46.96 -11.83
CA GLY A 241 -19.92 46.02 -11.91
C GLY A 241 -19.65 44.63 -11.29
N SER A 242 -18.42 44.31 -10.94
CA SER A 242 -17.99 43.02 -10.38
C SER A 242 -18.09 43.03 -8.84
N ARG A 243 -18.18 41.83 -8.24
CA ARG A 243 -17.99 41.61 -6.79
C ARG A 243 -16.51 41.55 -6.39
N SER A 244 -15.60 41.33 -7.34
CA SER A 244 -14.16 41.43 -7.17
C SER A 244 -13.66 42.82 -7.44
N PRO A 245 -12.66 43.37 -6.68
CA PRO A 245 -12.09 44.68 -6.94
C PRO A 245 -11.20 44.72 -8.18
N TYR A 246 -10.80 43.55 -8.66
CA TYR A 246 -9.91 43.43 -9.81
C TYR A 246 -10.72 43.50 -11.11
N ARG A 247 -10.14 44.20 -12.08
CA ARG A 247 -10.71 44.23 -13.44
C ARG A 247 -10.45 42.89 -14.13
N GLU A 248 -10.97 42.70 -15.33
CA GLU A 248 -10.72 41.52 -16.16
C GLU A 248 -9.23 41.16 -16.25
N GLY A 249 -8.91 39.86 -16.43
CA GLY A 249 -7.56 39.36 -16.53
C GLY A 249 -7.16 38.41 -15.37
N TRP A 250 -5.88 38.09 -15.30
CA TRP A 250 -5.34 37.04 -14.40
C TRP A 250 -5.65 37.29 -12.91
N MET A 251 -5.60 38.52 -12.45
CA MET A 251 -5.89 38.86 -11.05
C MET A 251 -7.37 38.68 -10.70
N HIS A 252 -8.27 38.93 -11.64
CA HIS A 252 -9.68 38.67 -11.46
C HIS A 252 -9.94 37.17 -11.33
N TRP A 253 -9.44 36.40 -12.27
CA TRP A 253 -9.56 34.94 -12.25
C TRP A 253 -8.89 34.30 -11.02
N HIS A 254 -7.70 34.76 -10.64
CA HIS A 254 -7.04 34.30 -9.43
C HIS A 254 -7.93 34.54 -8.19
N HIS A 255 -8.54 35.71 -8.06
CA HIS A 255 -9.40 36.02 -6.92
C HIS A 255 -10.69 35.19 -6.94
N VAL A 256 -11.39 35.13 -8.07
CA VAL A 256 -12.68 34.43 -8.16
C VAL A 256 -12.50 32.92 -8.02
N VAL A 257 -11.67 32.31 -8.86
CA VAL A 257 -11.42 30.86 -8.84
C VAL A 257 -10.72 30.44 -7.56
N GLY A 258 -9.72 31.24 -7.12
CA GLY A 258 -9.03 31.01 -5.87
C GLY A 258 -9.99 31.00 -4.67
N LEU A 259 -10.97 31.91 -4.62
CA LEU A 259 -11.96 31.96 -3.52
C LEU A 259 -12.95 30.79 -3.59
N VAL A 260 -13.45 30.45 -4.79
CA VAL A 260 -14.38 29.33 -4.99
C VAL A 260 -13.78 28.00 -4.57
N PHE A 261 -12.54 27.74 -4.96
CA PHE A 261 -11.86 26.48 -4.64
C PHE A 261 -11.00 26.54 -3.37
N SER A 262 -11.00 27.66 -2.65
CA SER A 262 -10.11 27.91 -1.51
C SER A 262 -10.19 26.84 -0.42
N GLY A 263 -11.39 26.39 -0.07
CA GLY A 263 -11.60 25.36 0.94
C GLY A 263 -10.97 24.01 0.53
N ILE A 264 -11.22 23.59 -0.70
CA ILE A 264 -10.66 22.34 -1.24
C ILE A 264 -9.13 22.43 -1.30
N LEU A 265 -8.59 23.54 -1.80
CA LEU A 265 -7.14 23.75 -1.91
C LEU A 265 -6.47 23.75 -0.53
N PHE A 266 -7.05 24.46 0.43
CA PHE A 266 -6.52 24.51 1.79
C PHE A 266 -6.52 23.14 2.44
N THR A 267 -7.65 22.42 2.41
CA THR A 267 -7.77 21.09 3.01
C THR A 267 -6.85 20.08 2.35
N TRP A 268 -6.67 20.16 1.03
CA TRP A 268 -5.76 19.27 0.30
C TRP A 268 -4.30 19.48 0.72
N ILE A 269 -3.81 20.73 0.71
CA ILE A 269 -2.44 21.05 1.12
C ILE A 269 -2.22 20.71 2.60
N PHE A 270 -3.19 21.06 3.45
CA PHE A 270 -3.15 20.78 4.88
C PHE A 270 -3.13 19.27 5.17
N SER A 271 -3.96 18.47 4.49
CA SER A 271 -3.94 17.01 4.64
C SER A 271 -2.61 16.41 4.17
N GLY A 272 -2.02 16.95 3.10
CA GLY A 272 -0.68 16.59 2.64
C GLY A 272 0.38 16.87 3.70
N LEU A 273 0.34 18.04 4.35
CA LEU A 273 1.20 18.36 5.50
C LEU A 273 1.00 17.35 6.63
N MET A 274 -0.26 17.09 7.00
CA MET A 274 -0.57 16.16 8.09
C MET A 274 -0.17 14.71 7.78
N SER A 275 -0.17 14.30 6.51
CA SER A 275 0.28 12.96 6.10
C SER A 275 1.76 12.70 6.40
N MET A 276 2.57 13.75 6.51
CA MET A 276 3.97 13.67 6.94
C MET A 276 4.12 13.50 8.46
N ASN A 277 2.99 13.49 9.21
CA ASN A 277 2.94 13.39 10.68
C ASN A 277 3.90 14.37 11.39
N PRO A 278 3.84 15.69 11.09
CA PRO A 278 4.72 16.66 11.71
C PRO A 278 4.55 16.62 13.22
N LEU A 279 5.67 16.64 13.95
CA LEU A 279 5.72 16.57 15.41
C LEU A 279 5.04 15.33 16.03
N GLY A 280 4.75 14.29 15.26
CA GLY A 280 4.13 13.07 15.75
C GLY A 280 2.66 13.20 16.17
N VAL A 281 1.94 14.24 15.68
CA VAL A 281 0.54 14.55 16.07
C VAL A 281 -0.41 13.36 15.85
N PHE A 282 -0.17 12.56 14.80
CA PHE A 282 -0.97 11.37 14.50
C PHE A 282 -0.32 10.06 14.98
N SER A 283 0.72 10.15 15.80
CA SER A 283 1.24 8.95 16.46
C SER A 283 0.19 8.48 17.46
N PRO A 284 -0.27 7.22 17.37
CA PRO A 284 -1.31 6.73 18.28
C PRO A 284 -0.81 6.84 19.71
N ALA A 285 -1.57 7.52 20.55
CA ALA A 285 -1.31 7.58 22.00
C ALA A 285 -1.51 6.21 22.66
N HIS A 286 -2.28 5.34 22.01
CA HIS A 286 -2.54 3.97 22.43
C HIS A 286 -1.87 3.01 21.46
N GLY A 287 -1.45 1.86 21.95
CA GLY A 287 -0.87 0.78 21.15
C GLY A 287 -1.81 0.36 20.00
N ARG A 288 -1.25 -0.25 18.98
CA ARG A 288 -2.06 -0.88 17.93
C ARG A 288 -2.97 -1.92 18.58
N PRO A 289 -4.20 -2.13 18.05
CA PRO A 289 -5.07 -3.21 18.53
C PRO A 289 -4.30 -4.52 18.61
N ASP A 290 -4.42 -5.22 19.73
CA ASP A 290 -3.75 -6.50 19.91
C ASP A 290 -4.41 -7.57 19.03
N MET A 291 -3.81 -7.78 17.87
CA MET A 291 -4.25 -8.81 16.94
C MET A 291 -4.07 -10.23 17.49
N ALA A 292 -3.28 -10.41 18.57
CA ALA A 292 -3.19 -11.72 19.24
C ALA A 292 -4.50 -12.04 19.95
N ALA A 293 -5.12 -11.08 20.62
CA ALA A 293 -6.43 -11.23 21.23
C ALA A 293 -7.53 -11.60 20.21
N TYR A 294 -7.47 -11.00 19.02
CA TYR A 294 -8.39 -11.33 17.92
C TYR A 294 -8.16 -12.74 17.35
N ARG A 295 -6.90 -13.15 17.24
CA ARG A 295 -6.55 -14.50 16.76
C ARG A 295 -6.86 -15.57 17.79
N GLY A 296 -6.80 -15.24 19.08
CA GLY A 296 -6.93 -16.16 20.18
C GLY A 296 -5.70 -17.09 20.31
N GLU A 297 -5.60 -17.74 21.47
CA GLU A 297 -4.59 -18.76 21.72
C GLU A 297 -4.77 -19.96 20.78
N PRO A 298 -3.69 -20.67 20.42
CA PRO A 298 -3.82 -21.93 19.70
C PRO A 298 -4.63 -22.92 20.55
N GLY A 299 -5.78 -23.33 20.07
CA GLY A 299 -6.49 -24.47 20.67
C GLY A 299 -5.70 -25.76 20.46
N ASP A 300 -5.86 -26.73 21.37
CA ASP A 300 -5.17 -28.03 21.33
C ASP A 300 -5.57 -28.91 20.14
N GLY A 301 -6.61 -28.51 19.40
CA GLY A 301 -7.12 -29.22 18.24
C GLY A 301 -6.43 -28.85 16.94
N HIS A 302 -5.52 -29.67 16.49
CA HIS A 302 -5.14 -29.66 15.08
C HIS A 302 -6.30 -30.29 14.28
N ALA A 303 -7.22 -29.46 13.77
CA ALA A 303 -8.26 -29.94 12.88
C ALA A 303 -7.60 -30.67 11.71
N SER A 304 -7.72 -32.01 11.70
CA SER A 304 -6.99 -32.89 10.77
C SER A 304 -7.24 -32.51 9.30
N VAL A 305 -8.45 -32.06 8.99
CA VAL A 305 -8.84 -31.63 7.64
C VAL A 305 -8.05 -30.42 7.16
N LEU A 306 -7.65 -29.50 8.05
CA LEU A 306 -6.85 -28.32 7.69
C LEU A 306 -5.36 -28.66 7.57
N GLN A 307 -4.97 -29.89 7.91
CA GLN A 307 -3.62 -30.43 7.70
C GLN A 307 -3.50 -31.23 6.40
N ASP A 308 -4.60 -31.42 5.64
CA ASP A 308 -4.61 -32.05 4.32
C ASP A 308 -4.87 -31.01 3.21
N PRO A 309 -3.83 -30.35 2.70
CA PRO A 309 -3.98 -29.38 1.61
C PRO A 309 -4.52 -30.00 0.33
N ALA A 310 -4.17 -31.27 0.06
CA ALA A 310 -4.65 -31.97 -1.11
C ALA A 310 -6.16 -32.24 -1.02
N GLY A 311 -6.65 -32.66 0.14
CA GLY A 311 -8.09 -32.85 0.40
C GLY A 311 -8.88 -31.54 0.29
N MET A 312 -8.35 -30.45 0.85
CA MET A 312 -8.98 -29.13 0.72
C MET A 312 -9.05 -28.67 -0.74
N LEU A 313 -7.97 -28.84 -1.51
CA LEU A 313 -7.93 -28.47 -2.94
C LEU A 313 -8.93 -29.30 -3.77
N ARG A 314 -9.08 -30.60 -3.48
CA ARG A 314 -10.13 -31.42 -4.10
C ARG A 314 -11.52 -30.92 -3.77
N ALA A 315 -11.82 -30.70 -2.48
CA ALA A 315 -13.12 -30.24 -2.04
C ALA A 315 -13.51 -28.86 -2.61
N LEU A 316 -12.53 -27.96 -2.76
CA LEU A 316 -12.71 -26.67 -3.45
C LEU A 316 -12.98 -26.89 -4.95
N GLY A 317 -12.21 -27.78 -5.59
CA GLY A 317 -12.37 -28.14 -6.99
C GLY A 317 -13.74 -28.75 -7.31
N ASP A 318 -14.27 -29.60 -6.45
CA ASP A 318 -15.62 -30.17 -6.57
C ASP A 318 -16.73 -29.13 -6.55
N GLN A 319 -16.46 -27.96 -5.97
CA GLN A 319 -17.34 -26.77 -6.00
C GLN A 319 -17.00 -25.81 -7.16
N GLY A 320 -16.13 -26.19 -8.08
CA GLY A 320 -15.70 -25.38 -9.20
C GLY A 320 -14.74 -24.23 -8.82
N PHE A 321 -14.18 -24.23 -7.60
CA PHE A 321 -13.26 -23.20 -7.13
C PHE A 321 -11.80 -23.62 -7.33
N ARG A 322 -11.09 -22.94 -8.24
CA ARG A 322 -9.68 -23.21 -8.58
C ARG A 322 -8.76 -22.34 -7.74
N ALA A 323 -8.36 -22.85 -6.57
CA ALA A 323 -7.50 -22.10 -5.66
C ALA A 323 -6.07 -21.95 -6.24
N VAL A 324 -5.54 -20.73 -6.16
CA VAL A 324 -4.15 -20.39 -6.45
C VAL A 324 -3.34 -20.15 -5.18
N GLU A 325 -4.03 -19.91 -4.04
CA GLU A 325 -3.40 -19.68 -2.76
C GLU A 325 -4.29 -20.16 -1.61
N LEU A 326 -3.68 -20.76 -0.58
CA LEU A 326 -4.32 -21.13 0.68
C LEU A 326 -3.57 -20.45 1.84
N GLN A 327 -4.29 -19.77 2.74
CA GLN A 327 -3.73 -19.05 3.88
C GLN A 327 -4.29 -19.63 5.18
N TRP A 328 -3.44 -20.23 6.00
CA TRP A 328 -3.82 -20.71 7.33
C TRP A 328 -3.90 -19.56 8.32
N ARG A 329 -5.04 -19.41 8.93
CA ARG A 329 -5.34 -18.32 9.86
C ARG A 329 -6.09 -18.83 11.08
N ARG A 330 -6.27 -17.97 12.07
CA ARG A 330 -7.09 -18.22 13.25
C ARG A 330 -8.03 -17.05 13.52
N LEU A 331 -9.22 -17.38 14.01
CA LEU A 331 -10.20 -16.44 14.49
C LEU A 331 -10.66 -16.93 15.85
N ASP A 332 -10.35 -16.19 16.92
CA ASP A 332 -10.71 -16.56 18.31
C ASP A 332 -10.31 -18.00 18.70
N GLY A 333 -9.07 -18.38 18.42
CA GLY A 333 -8.54 -19.72 18.65
C GLY A 333 -8.93 -20.76 17.59
N THR A 334 -10.01 -20.54 16.84
CA THR A 334 -10.50 -21.46 15.82
C THR A 334 -9.65 -21.36 14.55
N PRO A 335 -8.98 -22.45 14.12
CA PRO A 335 -8.22 -22.46 12.89
C PRO A 335 -9.15 -22.48 11.67
N TYR A 336 -8.73 -21.85 10.60
CA TYR A 336 -9.38 -21.88 9.28
C TYR A 336 -8.39 -21.65 8.16
N VAL A 337 -8.78 -21.97 6.94
CA VAL A 337 -8.02 -21.65 5.73
C VAL A 337 -8.83 -20.71 4.84
N LEU A 338 -8.20 -19.66 4.40
CA LEU A 338 -8.74 -18.76 3.41
C LEU A 338 -8.12 -19.11 2.05
N ALA A 339 -8.93 -19.60 1.14
CA ALA A 339 -8.54 -19.95 -0.23
C ALA A 339 -8.85 -18.79 -1.16
N TYR A 340 -7.93 -18.48 -2.07
CA TYR A 340 -8.11 -17.46 -3.12
C TYR A 340 -7.98 -18.09 -4.49
N ASP A 341 -8.79 -17.63 -5.44
CA ASP A 341 -8.60 -17.92 -6.85
C ASP A 341 -7.81 -16.80 -7.56
N ALA A 342 -7.51 -16.99 -8.84
CA ALA A 342 -6.79 -16.02 -9.65
C ALA A 342 -7.54 -14.70 -9.88
N ALA A 343 -8.85 -14.66 -9.74
CA ALA A 343 -9.67 -13.46 -9.82
C ALA A 343 -9.74 -12.69 -8.48
N GLY A 344 -9.11 -13.23 -7.41
CA GLY A 344 -9.15 -12.67 -6.08
C GLY A 344 -10.43 -13.01 -5.28
N ALA A 345 -11.31 -13.87 -5.81
CA ALA A 345 -12.43 -14.39 -5.05
C ALA A 345 -11.93 -15.30 -3.92
N SER A 346 -12.65 -15.35 -2.81
CA SER A 346 -12.23 -16.14 -1.64
C SER A 346 -13.24 -17.18 -1.23
N ARG A 347 -12.76 -18.25 -0.60
CA ARG A 347 -13.55 -19.26 0.12
C ARG A 347 -12.92 -19.52 1.48
N LEU A 348 -13.79 -19.68 2.45
CA LEU A 348 -13.44 -20.02 3.81
C LEU A 348 -13.57 -21.53 3.99
N VAL A 349 -12.46 -22.20 4.30
CA VAL A 349 -12.42 -23.63 4.61
C VAL A 349 -12.24 -23.82 6.12
N ARG A 350 -13.14 -24.58 6.74
CA ARG A 350 -13.15 -24.89 8.16
C ARG A 350 -13.29 -26.40 8.38
N ASP A 351 -13.00 -26.84 9.58
CA ASP A 351 -13.40 -28.17 10.01
C ASP A 351 -14.93 -28.22 10.15
N GLY A 352 -15.56 -29.05 9.37
CA GLY A 352 -17.01 -29.33 9.43
C GLY A 352 -17.39 -30.45 10.39
N GLY A 353 -16.40 -31.04 11.08
CA GLY A 353 -16.56 -32.26 11.86
C GLY A 353 -16.40 -33.53 11.02
N HIS A 354 -16.18 -34.63 11.73
CA HIS A 354 -15.99 -35.96 11.10
C HIS A 354 -14.93 -36.02 9.97
N GLY A 355 -13.91 -35.13 10.03
CA GLY A 355 -12.83 -35.10 9.04
C GLY A 355 -13.24 -34.53 7.69
N GLN A 356 -14.37 -33.81 7.59
CA GLN A 356 -14.83 -33.17 6.37
C GLN A 356 -14.58 -31.67 6.39
N ALA A 357 -14.21 -31.10 5.23
CA ALA A 357 -14.06 -29.67 5.04
C ALA A 357 -15.44 -29.00 4.86
N SER A 358 -15.72 -28.00 5.67
CA SER A 358 -16.87 -27.11 5.47
C SER A 358 -16.39 -25.86 4.70
N ILE A 359 -16.96 -25.63 3.52
CA ILE A 359 -16.59 -24.50 2.65
C ILE A 359 -17.73 -23.48 2.66
N ALA A 360 -17.40 -22.22 2.93
CA ALA A 360 -18.33 -21.09 2.93
C ALA A 360 -17.74 -19.90 2.17
N ALA A 361 -18.58 -18.98 1.71
CA ALA A 361 -18.13 -17.77 1.06
C ALA A 361 -17.50 -16.78 2.04
N GLN A 362 -18.04 -16.69 3.27
CA GLN A 362 -17.62 -15.71 4.27
C GLN A 362 -18.02 -16.15 5.69
N TRP A 363 -17.45 -15.48 6.68
CA TRP A 363 -17.92 -15.57 8.06
C TRP A 363 -19.30 -14.90 8.21
N THR A 364 -20.12 -15.44 9.11
CA THR A 364 -21.35 -14.75 9.54
C THR A 364 -21.01 -13.68 10.59
N ALA A 365 -21.87 -12.66 10.71
CA ALA A 365 -21.70 -11.63 11.73
C ALA A 365 -21.66 -12.22 13.15
N SER A 366 -22.48 -13.24 13.45
CA SER A 366 -22.49 -13.91 14.73
C SER A 366 -21.19 -14.62 15.08
N GLN A 367 -20.44 -15.07 14.08
CA GLN A 367 -19.13 -15.71 14.27
C GLN A 367 -18.01 -14.69 14.44
N LEU A 368 -18.10 -13.51 13.78
CA LEU A 368 -17.07 -12.46 13.85
C LEU A 368 -17.16 -11.60 15.11
N LEU A 369 -18.38 -11.29 15.57
CA LEU A 369 -18.62 -10.36 16.67
C LEU A 369 -17.89 -10.73 17.99
N PRO A 370 -17.84 -11.99 18.43
CA PRO A 370 -17.11 -12.35 19.65
C PRO A 370 -15.61 -12.02 19.56
N ALA A 371 -14.96 -12.37 18.45
CA ALA A 371 -13.56 -12.08 18.22
C ALA A 371 -13.29 -10.57 18.07
N ALA A 372 -14.17 -9.84 17.37
CA ALA A 372 -14.05 -8.40 17.22
C ALA A 372 -14.17 -7.65 18.54
N ARG A 373 -15.05 -8.10 19.45
CA ARG A 373 -15.18 -7.51 20.79
C ARG A 373 -13.89 -7.60 21.61
N LYS A 374 -13.10 -8.65 21.44
CA LYS A 374 -11.82 -8.82 22.15
C LYS A 374 -10.79 -7.74 21.75
N LEU A 375 -10.82 -7.21 20.51
CA LEU A 375 -9.97 -6.11 20.10
C LEU A 375 -10.22 -4.82 20.88
N PHE A 376 -11.46 -4.60 21.34
CA PHE A 376 -11.88 -3.39 22.06
C PHE A 376 -12.01 -3.61 23.56
N ALA A 377 -11.93 -4.86 24.03
CA ALA A 377 -12.04 -5.20 25.46
C ALA A 377 -10.68 -5.24 26.17
N ALA A 378 -9.56 -5.15 25.44
CA ALA A 378 -8.24 -5.03 26.06
C ALA A 378 -8.20 -3.71 26.85
N PRO A 379 -7.75 -3.69 28.12
CA PRO A 379 -7.62 -2.46 28.88
C PRO A 379 -6.65 -1.53 28.15
N ILE A 380 -7.12 -0.31 27.93
CA ILE A 380 -6.37 0.81 27.38
C ILE A 380 -5.29 1.22 28.39
#